data_926e92e586b26b9fc101b13e42ac384d
#
_entry.id   926e92e586b26b9fc101b13e42ac384d
#
_cell.length_a   1.000
_cell.length_b   1.000
_cell.length_c   1.000
_cell.angle_alpha   90.00
_cell.angle_beta   90.00
_cell.angle_gamma   90.00
#
_symmetry.space_group_name_H-M   'P 1'
#
loop_
_entity.id
_entity.type
_entity.pdbx_description
1 polymer ?
#
loop_
_entity_poly.entity_id
_entity_poly.type
_entity_poly.pdbx_seq_one_letter_code
_entity_poly.pdbx_strand_id
1 'polypeptide(L)'
;MEMIGKGPGIRGAVWVAVRVPDDCISAHANQSRIHQFDMNDKENCMYSPDVVSFAREKGYFNGVNKDFSFSLAYAPLDFGARRFCEARVWSYFNKFTDNGKEYLPYIEGKTDTPMPLFVKPKHKLSVQDVKDMMRDHYEGTPLDISNDFGAGPYKTPYRLSPLNFKVDDKEYFNERPISTQQSGFVFVAQMRAHKPDPIGGVLWFGVDDANMTVFTPVYCCATKVPVCYTRVDGADYITCLLYTSDA
;
A
#
# COMPACT_ATOMS: atom_id res chain seq x y z
N MET A 1 -3.73 -10.65 1.28
CA MET A 1 -4.66 -11.15 0.24
C MET A 1 -4.67 -10.15 -0.90
N GLU A 2 -4.63 -10.65 -2.11
CA GLU A 2 -4.75 -9.87 -3.35
C GLU A 2 -5.95 -10.37 -4.15
N MET A 3 -6.67 -9.47 -4.80
CA MET A 3 -7.92 -9.77 -5.48
C MET A 3 -8.04 -8.93 -6.75
N ILE A 4 -8.45 -9.57 -7.84
CA ILE A 4 -8.68 -8.92 -9.13
C ILE A 4 -10.10 -9.25 -9.59
N GLY A 5 -10.88 -8.22 -9.91
CA GLY A 5 -12.22 -8.38 -10.51
C GLY A 5 -12.12 -9.02 -11.90
N LYS A 6 -13.07 -9.90 -12.22
CA LYS A 6 -13.07 -10.64 -13.50
C LYS A 6 -13.34 -9.80 -14.76
N GLY A 7 -13.67 -8.54 -14.57
CA GLY A 7 -13.95 -7.61 -15.66
C GLY A 7 -15.43 -7.38 -15.91
N PRO A 8 -15.76 -6.45 -16.82
CA PRO A 8 -17.13 -6.08 -17.13
C PRO A 8 -17.98 -7.28 -17.58
N GLY A 9 -19.18 -7.39 -17.08
CA GLY A 9 -20.12 -8.46 -17.44
C GLY A 9 -19.88 -9.80 -16.75
N ILE A 10 -18.80 -9.99 -16.02
CA ILE A 10 -18.49 -11.23 -15.28
C ILE A 10 -18.51 -10.94 -13.78
N ARG A 11 -19.42 -11.62 -13.06
CA ARG A 11 -19.48 -11.47 -11.60
C ARG A 11 -18.31 -12.20 -10.91
N GLY A 12 -17.81 -11.60 -9.81
CA GLY A 12 -16.82 -12.19 -8.94
C GLY A 12 -15.40 -11.70 -9.21
N ALA A 13 -14.46 -12.32 -8.52
CA ALA A 13 -13.05 -12.00 -8.56
C ALA A 13 -12.22 -13.27 -8.45
N VAL A 14 -11.02 -13.24 -8.97
CA VAL A 14 -9.95 -14.19 -8.62
C VAL A 14 -9.10 -13.59 -7.50
N TRP A 15 -8.65 -14.42 -6.60
CA TRP A 15 -7.90 -13.95 -5.44
C TRP A 15 -6.92 -14.99 -4.93
N VAL A 16 -5.91 -14.52 -4.24
CA VAL A 16 -4.95 -15.32 -3.48
C VAL A 16 -4.65 -14.66 -2.14
N ALA A 17 -4.52 -15.44 -1.10
CA ALA A 17 -4.12 -15.01 0.23
C ALA A 17 -2.95 -15.89 0.70
N VAL A 18 -1.89 -15.24 1.17
CA VAL A 18 -0.73 -15.90 1.74
C VAL A 18 -0.52 -15.34 3.14
N ARG A 19 -0.30 -16.24 4.11
CA ARG A 19 -0.01 -15.84 5.50
C ARG A 19 1.37 -15.21 5.57
N VAL A 20 1.44 -14.02 6.17
CA VAL A 20 2.73 -13.38 6.47
C VAL A 20 3.37 -14.11 7.65
N PRO A 21 4.62 -14.58 7.57
CA PRO A 21 5.30 -15.20 8.71
C PRO A 21 5.34 -14.25 9.93
N ASP A 22 5.26 -14.81 11.13
CA ASP A 22 5.11 -14.04 12.38
C ASP A 22 6.29 -13.10 12.68
N ASP A 23 7.46 -13.39 12.12
CA ASP A 23 8.69 -12.62 12.26
C ASP A 23 8.99 -11.71 11.07
N CYS A 24 8.03 -11.56 10.16
CA CYS A 24 8.17 -10.79 8.93
C CYS A 24 7.18 -9.64 8.84
N ILE A 25 7.52 -8.69 7.97
CA ILE A 25 6.64 -7.63 7.50
C ILE A 25 6.41 -7.77 6.00
N SER A 26 5.29 -7.24 5.53
CA SER A 26 4.92 -7.16 4.12
C SER A 26 4.27 -5.81 3.83
N ALA A 27 4.38 -5.35 2.60
CA ALA A 27 3.73 -4.12 2.15
C ALA A 27 3.17 -4.30 0.74
N HIS A 28 2.06 -3.63 0.48
CA HIS A 28 1.40 -3.57 -0.83
C HIS A 28 0.90 -2.15 -1.11
N ALA A 29 1.03 -1.71 -2.32
CA ALA A 29 0.66 -0.36 -2.71
C ALA A 29 0.05 -0.34 -4.13
N ASN A 30 -1.25 -0.61 -4.25
CA ASN A 30 -2.00 -0.63 -5.52
C ASN A 30 -1.48 -1.60 -6.60
N GLN A 31 -0.58 -2.52 -6.26
CA GLN A 31 0.02 -3.49 -7.15
C GLN A 31 -0.02 -4.87 -6.52
N SER A 32 -0.31 -5.89 -7.32
CA SER A 32 -0.18 -7.27 -6.89
C SER A 32 1.30 -7.65 -6.77
N ARG A 33 1.67 -8.32 -5.68
CA ARG A 33 3.05 -8.74 -5.37
C ARG A 33 3.18 -10.22 -5.07
N ILE A 34 2.07 -10.94 -4.92
CA ILE A 34 2.09 -12.40 -4.78
C ILE A 34 2.39 -13.00 -6.15
N HIS A 35 3.62 -13.47 -6.32
CA HIS A 35 4.05 -14.18 -7.51
C HIS A 35 3.59 -15.64 -7.45
N GLN A 36 4.52 -16.56 -7.30
CA GLN A 36 4.25 -17.98 -7.08
C GLN A 36 3.80 -18.22 -5.64
N PHE A 37 2.92 -19.16 -5.45
CA PHE A 37 2.44 -19.59 -4.15
C PHE A 37 2.19 -21.10 -4.15
N ASP A 38 2.36 -21.75 -3.00
CA ASP A 38 2.15 -23.19 -2.88
C ASP A 38 0.66 -23.51 -2.76
N MET A 39 0.08 -24.07 -3.82
CA MET A 39 -1.33 -24.49 -3.86
C MET A 39 -1.64 -25.66 -2.92
N ASN A 40 -0.63 -26.36 -2.43
CA ASN A 40 -0.77 -27.50 -1.50
C ASN A 40 -0.67 -27.09 -0.04
N ASP A 41 -0.09 -25.92 0.26
CA ASP A 41 0.02 -25.38 1.62
C ASP A 41 -1.33 -24.79 2.06
N LYS A 42 -2.19 -25.65 2.63
CA LYS A 42 -3.52 -25.28 3.10
C LYS A 42 -3.51 -24.49 4.42
N GLU A 43 -2.39 -24.46 5.11
CA GLU A 43 -2.23 -23.71 6.36
C GLU A 43 -1.91 -22.22 6.09
N ASN A 44 -1.04 -21.97 5.11
CA ASN A 44 -0.52 -20.62 4.86
C ASN A 44 -1.01 -20.02 3.53
N CYS A 45 -1.76 -20.76 2.72
CA CYS A 45 -2.24 -20.27 1.42
C CYS A 45 -3.71 -20.61 1.18
N MET A 46 -4.46 -19.61 0.73
CA MET A 46 -5.84 -19.76 0.24
C MET A 46 -5.96 -19.03 -1.09
N TYR A 47 -6.82 -19.54 -1.97
CA TYR A 47 -7.03 -18.92 -3.30
C TYR A 47 -8.40 -19.28 -3.87
N SER A 48 -8.89 -18.49 -4.83
CA SER A 48 -10.13 -18.81 -5.54
C SER A 48 -9.96 -20.08 -6.39
N PRO A 49 -10.96 -20.99 -6.41
CA PRO A 49 -10.85 -22.27 -7.13
C PRO A 49 -10.50 -22.13 -8.61
N ASP A 50 -10.86 -21.01 -9.21
CA ASP A 50 -10.67 -20.69 -10.61
C ASP A 50 -9.48 -19.79 -10.91
N VAL A 51 -8.60 -19.53 -9.93
CA VAL A 51 -7.47 -18.58 -10.07
C VAL A 51 -6.55 -18.91 -11.26
N VAL A 52 -6.32 -20.18 -11.58
CA VAL A 52 -5.48 -20.59 -12.72
C VAL A 52 -6.31 -20.80 -13.98
N SER A 53 -7.49 -21.45 -13.86
CA SER A 53 -8.34 -21.75 -15.03
C SER A 53 -8.84 -20.47 -15.69
N PHE A 54 -9.22 -19.46 -14.92
CA PHE A 54 -9.62 -18.17 -15.44
C PHE A 54 -8.46 -17.44 -16.16
N ALA A 55 -7.23 -17.50 -15.62
CA ALA A 55 -6.06 -16.96 -16.31
C ALA A 55 -5.82 -17.63 -17.66
N ARG A 56 -5.99 -18.94 -17.73
CA ARG A 56 -5.88 -19.69 -19.00
C ARG A 56 -6.99 -19.33 -19.99
N GLU A 57 -8.24 -19.27 -19.52
CA GLU A 57 -9.38 -18.85 -20.35
C GLU A 57 -9.16 -17.47 -20.99
N LYS A 58 -8.57 -16.54 -20.24
CA LYS A 58 -8.26 -15.18 -20.72
C LYS A 58 -6.95 -15.07 -21.51
N GLY A 59 -6.18 -16.14 -21.64
CA GLY A 59 -4.88 -16.12 -22.31
C GLY A 59 -3.77 -15.42 -21.52
N TYR A 60 -3.97 -15.17 -20.22
CA TYR A 60 -2.97 -14.54 -19.35
C TYR A 60 -1.87 -15.50 -18.90
N PHE A 61 -2.12 -16.80 -18.99
CA PHE A 61 -1.20 -17.86 -18.59
C PHE A 61 -1.43 -19.16 -19.36
N ASN A 62 -0.34 -19.77 -19.87
CA ASN A 62 -0.39 -21.04 -20.63
C ASN A 62 0.51 -22.14 -20.06
N GLY A 63 1.14 -21.91 -18.89
CA GLY A 63 2.08 -22.84 -18.27
C GLY A 63 1.43 -23.93 -17.43
N VAL A 64 2.27 -24.72 -16.75
CA VAL A 64 1.82 -25.70 -15.73
C VAL A 64 1.54 -24.98 -14.41
N ASN A 65 0.64 -25.53 -13.58
CA ASN A 65 0.18 -24.86 -12.36
C ASN A 65 1.30 -24.42 -11.41
N LYS A 66 2.39 -25.21 -11.30
CA LYS A 66 3.52 -24.89 -10.44
C LYS A 66 4.27 -23.60 -10.82
N ASP A 67 4.16 -23.20 -12.07
CA ASP A 67 4.84 -22.01 -12.61
C ASP A 67 3.88 -20.78 -12.62
N PHE A 68 2.66 -20.96 -12.13
CA PHE A 68 1.67 -19.88 -12.11
C PHE A 68 2.10 -18.78 -11.15
N SER A 69 2.14 -17.55 -11.65
CA SER A 69 2.36 -16.32 -10.87
C SER A 69 1.11 -15.45 -10.92
N PHE A 70 0.51 -15.19 -9.76
CA PHE A 70 -0.69 -14.38 -9.69
C PHE A 70 -0.45 -12.95 -10.20
N SER A 71 0.60 -12.30 -9.72
CA SER A 71 0.92 -10.93 -10.13
C SER A 71 1.25 -10.81 -11.60
N LEU A 72 2.02 -11.75 -12.18
CA LEU A 72 2.35 -11.70 -13.59
C LEU A 72 1.14 -11.96 -14.50
N ALA A 73 0.22 -12.84 -14.07
CA ALA A 73 -0.97 -13.14 -14.84
C ALA A 73 -2.00 -12.02 -14.80
N TYR A 74 -2.22 -11.40 -13.65
CA TYR A 74 -3.35 -10.49 -13.43
C TYR A 74 -2.99 -9.02 -13.26
N ALA A 75 -1.75 -8.72 -12.95
CA ALA A 75 -1.27 -7.36 -12.71
C ALA A 75 0.20 -7.22 -13.14
N PRO A 76 0.52 -7.43 -14.43
CA PRO A 76 1.88 -7.29 -14.92
C PRO A 76 2.40 -5.87 -14.63
N LEU A 77 3.62 -5.81 -14.11
CA LEU A 77 4.23 -4.57 -13.67
C LEU A 77 4.91 -3.86 -14.86
N ASP A 78 4.52 -2.63 -15.14
CA ASP A 78 5.25 -1.71 -16.00
C ASP A 78 6.18 -0.79 -15.18
N PHE A 79 6.97 0.04 -15.87
CA PHE A 79 7.88 0.96 -15.18
C PHE A 79 7.11 2.02 -14.37
N GLY A 80 5.96 2.49 -14.86
CA GLY A 80 5.10 3.43 -14.15
C GLY A 80 4.59 2.84 -12.83
N ALA A 81 4.04 1.63 -12.86
CA ALA A 81 3.61 0.93 -11.65
C ALA A 81 4.78 0.64 -10.69
N ARG A 82 5.99 0.36 -11.21
CA ARG A 82 7.20 0.22 -10.40
C ARG A 82 7.50 1.50 -9.62
N ARG A 83 7.43 2.65 -10.26
CA ARG A 83 7.69 3.95 -9.64
C ARG A 83 6.54 4.41 -8.71
N PHE A 84 5.29 4.23 -9.11
CA PHE A 84 4.15 4.67 -8.30
C PHE A 84 3.80 3.70 -7.16
N CYS A 85 3.95 2.39 -7.36
CA CYS A 85 3.51 1.38 -6.41
C CYS A 85 4.68 0.78 -5.64
N GLU A 86 5.63 0.14 -6.32
CA GLU A 86 6.73 -0.55 -5.67
C GLU A 86 7.70 0.39 -4.93
N ALA A 87 7.83 1.65 -5.35
CA ALA A 87 8.63 2.63 -4.62
C ALA A 87 8.12 2.85 -3.18
N ARG A 88 6.79 2.83 -2.97
CA ARG A 88 6.20 2.92 -1.61
C ARG A 88 6.51 1.68 -0.76
N VAL A 89 6.50 0.50 -1.37
CA VAL A 89 6.91 -0.74 -0.71
C VAL A 89 8.40 -0.69 -0.38
N TRP A 90 9.23 -0.21 -1.30
CA TRP A 90 10.65 -0.02 -1.07
C TRP A 90 10.91 0.92 0.11
N SER A 91 10.22 2.05 0.20
CA SER A 91 10.38 2.99 1.33
C SER A 91 10.10 2.30 2.65
N TYR A 92 9.02 1.51 2.73
CA TYR A 92 8.69 0.72 3.91
C TYR A 92 9.82 -0.26 4.28
N PHE A 93 10.33 -1.02 3.32
CA PHE A 93 11.41 -1.96 3.56
C PHE A 93 12.73 -1.25 3.91
N ASN A 94 13.07 -0.17 3.21
CA ASN A 94 14.26 0.62 3.48
C ASN A 94 14.28 1.20 4.91
N LYS A 95 13.14 1.61 5.44
CA LYS A 95 13.01 2.16 6.78
C LYS A 95 13.18 1.10 7.87
N PHE A 96 12.66 -0.10 7.65
CA PHE A 96 12.55 -1.13 8.69
C PHE A 96 13.48 -2.33 8.54
N THR A 97 14.31 -2.40 7.50
CA THR A 97 15.29 -3.47 7.33
C THR A 97 16.69 -2.94 7.15
N ASP A 98 17.69 -3.76 7.44
CA ASP A 98 19.10 -3.36 7.29
C ASP A 98 19.54 -3.31 5.82
N ASN A 99 18.93 -4.14 4.98
CA ASN A 99 19.27 -4.31 3.57
C ASN A 99 18.29 -3.61 2.60
N GLY A 100 17.37 -2.79 3.09
CA GLY A 100 16.35 -2.14 2.24
C GLY A 100 16.92 -1.30 1.10
N LYS A 101 18.11 -0.71 1.27
CA LYS A 101 18.82 0.06 0.24
C LYS A 101 19.19 -0.78 -0.99
N GLU A 102 19.38 -2.08 -0.83
CA GLU A 102 19.74 -3.00 -1.93
C GLU A 102 18.64 -3.15 -2.97
N TYR A 103 17.40 -2.81 -2.62
CA TYR A 103 16.25 -2.85 -3.52
C TYR A 103 16.06 -1.57 -4.36
N LEU A 104 16.80 -0.50 -4.08
CA LEU A 104 16.67 0.75 -4.84
C LEU A 104 16.94 0.58 -6.34
N PRO A 105 17.94 -0.21 -6.81
CA PRO A 105 18.15 -0.45 -8.23
C PRO A 105 16.93 -1.04 -8.95
N TYR A 106 16.10 -1.84 -8.28
CA TYR A 106 14.85 -2.34 -8.82
C TYR A 106 13.85 -1.20 -9.07
N ILE A 107 13.69 -0.29 -8.10
CA ILE A 107 12.81 0.87 -8.22
C ILE A 107 13.29 1.83 -9.32
N GLU A 108 14.61 1.95 -9.51
CA GLU A 108 15.21 2.78 -10.55
C GLU A 108 15.17 2.14 -11.95
N GLY A 109 14.68 0.89 -12.09
CA GLY A 109 14.65 0.16 -13.35
C GLY A 109 16.01 -0.34 -13.83
N LYS A 110 17.00 -0.41 -12.94
CA LYS A 110 18.36 -0.92 -13.22
C LYS A 110 18.46 -2.44 -13.18
N THR A 111 17.47 -3.09 -12.56
CA THR A 111 17.31 -4.55 -12.48
C THR A 111 15.84 -4.92 -12.53
N ASP A 112 15.53 -6.11 -13.01
CA ASP A 112 14.17 -6.67 -13.04
C ASP A 112 13.92 -7.66 -11.89
N THR A 113 14.89 -7.88 -11.02
CA THR A 113 14.72 -8.75 -9.84
C THR A 113 13.79 -8.07 -8.84
N PRO A 114 12.56 -8.62 -8.61
CA PRO A 114 11.59 -7.99 -7.74
C PRO A 114 12.02 -8.07 -6.27
N MET A 115 11.51 -7.15 -5.48
CA MET A 115 11.65 -7.20 -4.02
C MET A 115 10.90 -8.42 -3.45
N PRO A 116 11.41 -9.05 -2.38
CA PRO A 116 10.72 -10.15 -1.72
C PRO A 116 9.35 -9.72 -1.19
N LEU A 117 8.40 -10.66 -1.12
CA LEU A 117 7.06 -10.41 -0.57
C LEU A 117 7.11 -10.14 0.94
N PHE A 118 8.01 -10.83 1.65
CA PHE A 118 8.21 -10.74 3.08
C PHE A 118 9.66 -10.41 3.39
N VAL A 119 9.87 -9.55 4.38
CA VAL A 119 11.20 -9.20 4.89
C VAL A 119 11.22 -9.23 6.41
N LYS A 120 12.36 -9.57 7.01
CA LYS A 120 12.52 -9.49 8.46
C LYS A 120 12.85 -8.06 8.87
N PRO A 121 12.08 -7.45 9.78
CA PRO A 121 12.40 -6.13 10.27
C PRO A 121 13.60 -6.18 11.24
N LYS A 122 14.39 -5.13 11.30
CA LYS A 122 15.54 -4.99 12.21
C LYS A 122 15.15 -4.92 13.70
N HIS A 123 13.88 -4.61 13.99
CA HIS A 123 13.30 -4.61 15.34
C HIS A 123 11.80 -4.83 15.25
N LYS A 124 11.16 -5.14 16.38
CA LYS A 124 9.68 -5.21 16.45
C LYS A 124 9.08 -3.83 16.22
N LEU A 125 8.16 -3.74 15.29
CA LEU A 125 7.48 -2.49 14.98
C LEU A 125 6.42 -2.17 16.04
N SER A 126 6.44 -0.93 16.52
CA SER A 126 5.39 -0.36 17.35
C SER A 126 4.26 0.21 16.49
N VAL A 127 3.13 0.53 17.11
CA VAL A 127 2.04 1.27 16.46
C VAL A 127 2.54 2.64 15.96
N GLN A 128 3.46 3.27 16.70
CA GLN A 128 4.02 4.56 16.31
C GLN A 128 4.88 4.43 15.05
N ASP A 129 5.70 3.39 14.92
CA ASP A 129 6.48 3.15 13.71
C ASP A 129 5.58 3.04 12.47
N VAL A 130 4.43 2.35 12.60
CA VAL A 130 3.47 2.22 11.49
C VAL A 130 2.79 3.55 11.18
N LYS A 131 2.41 4.34 12.21
CA LYS A 131 1.85 5.69 12.00
C LYS A 131 2.83 6.61 11.30
N ASP A 132 4.11 6.58 11.70
CA ASP A 132 5.16 7.40 11.10
C ASP A 132 5.46 6.94 9.67
N MET A 133 5.33 5.64 9.40
CA MET A 133 5.44 5.12 8.04
C MET A 133 4.29 5.59 7.14
N MET A 134 3.07 5.67 7.68
CA MET A 134 1.94 6.21 6.91
C MET A 134 2.09 7.69 6.56
N ARG A 135 3.00 8.40 7.23
CA ARG A 135 3.33 9.82 6.98
C ARG A 135 4.51 10.02 6.04
N ASP A 136 5.07 8.97 5.48
CA ASP A 136 6.30 9.00 4.71
C ASP A 136 6.16 9.70 3.34
N HIS A 137 7.13 10.56 3.02
CA HIS A 137 7.32 11.23 1.74
C HIS A 137 8.70 10.96 1.16
N TYR A 138 9.28 9.80 1.47
CA TYR A 138 10.65 9.38 1.10
C TYR A 138 11.76 10.21 1.74
N GLU A 139 11.50 10.87 2.87
CA GLU A 139 12.45 11.77 3.53
C GLU A 139 13.81 11.09 3.78
N GLY A 140 14.88 11.80 3.44
CA GLY A 140 16.25 11.33 3.61
C GLY A 140 16.69 10.24 2.63
N THR A 141 15.92 9.99 1.58
CA THR A 141 16.25 9.03 0.50
C THR A 141 16.51 9.74 -0.82
N PRO A 142 17.03 9.04 -1.85
CA PRO A 142 17.15 9.61 -3.20
C PRO A 142 15.81 9.97 -3.86
N LEU A 143 14.69 9.51 -3.31
CA LEU A 143 13.34 9.79 -3.82
C LEU A 143 12.61 10.88 -2.98
N ASP A 144 13.31 11.56 -2.09
CA ASP A 144 12.74 12.59 -1.21
C ASP A 144 12.06 13.70 -2.01
N ILE A 145 10.73 13.71 -1.97
CA ILE A 145 9.92 14.63 -2.77
C ILE A 145 9.92 16.07 -2.24
N SER A 146 10.50 16.33 -1.07
CA SER A 146 10.71 17.68 -0.54
C SER A 146 11.97 18.34 -1.12
N ASN A 147 12.83 17.58 -1.77
CA ASN A 147 14.09 18.04 -2.34
C ASN A 147 14.13 17.97 -3.87
N ASP A 148 13.09 17.50 -4.50
CA ASP A 148 13.00 17.41 -5.95
C ASP A 148 12.54 18.72 -6.61
N PHE A 149 12.52 18.73 -7.93
CA PHE A 149 12.09 19.87 -8.75
C PHE A 149 10.67 20.34 -8.40
N GLY A 150 9.76 19.43 -8.07
CA GLY A 150 8.36 19.72 -7.78
C GLY A 150 8.11 20.30 -6.38
N ALA A 151 9.12 20.29 -5.49
CA ALA A 151 8.98 20.81 -4.14
C ALA A 151 8.84 22.33 -4.09
N GLY A 152 9.34 23.01 -5.12
CA GLY A 152 9.32 24.47 -5.20
C GLY A 152 10.18 25.13 -4.11
N PRO A 153 10.07 26.47 -3.95
CA PRO A 153 10.92 27.23 -3.05
C PRO A 153 10.67 26.91 -1.57
N TYR A 154 9.52 26.37 -1.23
CA TYR A 154 9.13 26.04 0.15
C TYR A 154 9.41 24.57 0.51
N LYS A 155 10.01 23.78 -0.40
CA LYS A 155 10.30 22.36 -0.20
C LYS A 155 9.09 21.57 0.27
N THR A 156 7.92 21.83 -0.33
CA THR A 156 6.69 21.11 0.04
C THR A 156 6.70 19.67 -0.45
N PRO A 157 6.36 18.69 0.39
CA PRO A 157 6.19 17.31 -0.05
C PRO A 157 4.86 17.06 -0.77
N TYR A 158 4.00 18.05 -0.88
CA TYR A 158 2.69 17.92 -1.50
C TYR A 158 2.72 18.22 -2.99
N ARG A 159 2.00 17.41 -3.76
CA ARG A 159 1.78 17.58 -5.20
C ARG A 159 0.29 17.57 -5.46
N LEU A 160 -0.24 18.65 -6.04
CA LEU A 160 -1.65 18.71 -6.48
C LEU A 160 -1.93 17.69 -7.58
N SER A 161 -0.95 17.43 -8.42
CA SER A 161 -0.99 16.36 -9.43
C SER A 161 0.42 15.80 -9.66
N PRO A 162 0.54 14.56 -10.21
CA PRO A 162 1.82 14.06 -10.65
C PRO A 162 2.48 15.03 -11.65
N LEU A 163 3.80 15.24 -11.51
CA LEU A 163 4.56 16.01 -12.47
C LEU A 163 4.89 15.10 -13.66
N ASN A 164 4.29 15.39 -14.81
CA ASN A 164 4.59 14.72 -16.06
C ASN A 164 5.07 15.76 -17.06
N PHE A 165 6.23 15.53 -17.65
CA PHE A 165 6.79 16.42 -18.67
C PHE A 165 7.68 15.65 -19.63
N LYS A 166 7.96 16.24 -20.80
CA LYS A 166 8.83 15.67 -21.82
C LYS A 166 10.05 16.56 -22.01
N VAL A 167 11.21 15.94 -22.16
CA VAL A 167 12.46 16.56 -22.55
C VAL A 167 13.10 15.68 -23.64
N ASP A 168 13.38 16.22 -24.80
CA ASP A 168 13.98 15.49 -25.94
C ASP A 168 13.27 14.15 -26.24
N ASP A 169 11.94 14.19 -26.34
CA ASP A 169 11.06 13.05 -26.59
C ASP A 169 11.03 11.98 -25.47
N LYS A 170 11.74 12.20 -24.37
CA LYS A 170 11.67 11.34 -23.19
C LYS A 170 10.64 11.87 -22.20
N GLU A 171 9.80 10.95 -21.72
CA GLU A 171 8.79 11.25 -20.72
C GLU A 171 9.36 11.09 -19.31
N TYR A 172 9.10 12.06 -18.45
CA TYR A 172 9.50 12.09 -17.05
C TYR A 172 8.26 12.23 -16.16
N PHE A 173 8.29 11.57 -15.02
CA PHE A 173 7.27 11.68 -13.98
C PHE A 173 7.90 11.47 -12.60
N ASN A 174 7.27 11.98 -11.56
CA ASN A 174 7.71 11.78 -10.18
C ASN A 174 6.92 10.67 -9.48
N GLU A 175 7.48 10.13 -8.41
CA GLU A 175 6.88 9.10 -7.58
C GLU A 175 5.65 9.64 -6.82
N ARG A 176 4.80 8.70 -6.38
CA ARG A 176 3.76 8.95 -5.38
C ARG A 176 4.26 8.48 -4.02
N PRO A 177 4.23 9.31 -2.97
CA PRO A 177 4.61 8.90 -1.62
C PRO A 177 3.51 8.05 -0.96
N ILE A 178 3.81 7.52 0.23
CA ILE A 178 2.81 6.83 1.06
C ILE A 178 1.78 7.83 1.57
N SER A 179 2.24 8.94 2.17
CA SER A 179 1.38 10.05 2.56
C SER A 179 1.09 10.93 1.36
N THR A 180 -0.17 11.14 1.07
CA THR A 180 -0.60 11.97 -0.07
C THR A 180 -1.93 12.65 0.24
N GLN A 181 -2.05 13.89 -0.19
CA GLN A 181 -3.25 14.71 0.03
C GLN A 181 -4.52 14.14 -0.63
N GLN A 182 -4.41 13.16 -1.53
CA GLN A 182 -5.57 12.47 -2.10
C GLN A 182 -6.16 11.38 -1.15
N SER A 183 -5.54 11.16 0.02
CA SER A 183 -6.04 10.19 0.98
C SER A 183 -7.28 10.73 1.69
N GLY A 184 -8.40 10.02 1.64
CA GLY A 184 -9.61 10.41 2.38
C GLY A 184 -9.60 9.98 3.84
N PHE A 185 -8.86 8.93 4.18
CA PHE A 185 -8.68 8.44 5.54
C PHE A 185 -7.47 7.51 5.63
N VAL A 186 -7.02 7.31 6.86
CA VAL A 186 -5.93 6.40 7.20
C VAL A 186 -6.25 5.67 8.50
N PHE A 187 -5.82 4.44 8.63
CA PHE A 187 -5.93 3.74 9.91
C PHE A 187 -4.75 2.78 10.15
N VAL A 188 -4.50 2.52 11.42
CA VAL A 188 -3.62 1.43 11.89
C VAL A 188 -4.45 0.50 12.77
N ALA A 189 -4.59 -0.75 12.36
CA ALA A 189 -5.28 -1.78 13.14
C ALA A 189 -4.26 -2.51 14.03
N GLN A 190 -4.48 -2.48 15.34
CA GLN A 190 -3.66 -3.19 16.30
C GLN A 190 -4.45 -4.34 16.93
N MET A 191 -4.00 -5.57 16.70
CA MET A 191 -4.59 -6.77 17.28
C MET A 191 -3.73 -7.27 18.45
N ARG A 192 -4.37 -7.51 19.61
CA ARG A 192 -3.71 -7.91 20.85
C ARG A 192 -4.40 -9.15 21.44
N ALA A 193 -4.06 -10.31 20.91
CA ALA A 193 -4.68 -11.61 21.25
C ALA A 193 -4.62 -11.96 22.75
N HIS A 194 -3.69 -11.36 23.51
CA HIS A 194 -3.55 -11.55 24.95
C HIS A 194 -4.49 -10.68 25.81
N LYS A 195 -5.30 -9.84 25.18
CA LYS A 195 -6.28 -8.98 25.84
C LYS A 195 -7.70 -9.52 25.63
N PRO A 196 -8.66 -9.22 26.55
CA PRO A 196 -10.06 -9.52 26.32
C PRO A 196 -10.59 -8.88 25.02
N ASP A 197 -11.52 -9.55 24.34
CA ASP A 197 -12.07 -9.13 23.04
C ASP A 197 -12.53 -7.66 22.98
N PRO A 198 -13.23 -7.11 23.99
CA PRO A 198 -13.67 -5.72 23.96
C PRO A 198 -12.56 -4.68 23.78
N ILE A 199 -11.36 -5.01 24.24
CA ILE A 199 -10.16 -4.16 24.16
C ILE A 199 -9.02 -4.81 23.40
N GLY A 200 -9.20 -6.01 22.85
CA GLY A 200 -8.17 -6.76 22.11
C GLY A 200 -7.79 -6.10 20.80
N GLY A 201 -8.77 -5.56 20.08
CA GLY A 201 -8.57 -4.78 18.87
C GLY A 201 -8.65 -3.28 19.13
N VAL A 202 -7.76 -2.52 18.50
CA VAL A 202 -7.80 -1.04 18.47
C VAL A 202 -7.63 -0.60 17.02
N LEU A 203 -8.56 0.19 16.54
CA LEU A 203 -8.43 0.91 15.28
C LEU A 203 -7.95 2.33 15.58
N TRP A 204 -6.73 2.65 15.20
CA TRP A 204 -6.19 4.00 15.23
C TRP A 204 -6.62 4.68 13.95
N PHE A 205 -7.68 5.46 14.00
CA PHE A 205 -8.33 6.04 12.82
C PHE A 205 -8.04 7.53 12.69
N GLY A 206 -7.83 7.98 11.47
CA GLY A 206 -7.71 9.39 11.10
C GLY A 206 -8.37 9.64 9.76
N VAL A 207 -8.83 10.85 9.54
CA VAL A 207 -9.36 11.34 8.26
C VAL A 207 -8.30 12.14 7.55
N ASP A 208 -8.40 12.23 6.23
CA ASP A 208 -7.48 12.97 5.39
C ASP A 208 -6.08 12.33 5.27
N ASP A 209 -5.09 13.07 4.79
CA ASP A 209 -3.71 12.65 4.66
C ASP A 209 -3.12 12.28 6.03
N ALA A 210 -2.41 11.17 6.07
CA ALA A 210 -1.77 10.66 7.29
C ALA A 210 -0.83 11.67 7.96
N ASN A 211 -0.18 12.53 7.18
CA ASN A 211 0.71 13.58 7.69
C ASN A 211 -0.05 14.70 8.43
N MET A 212 -1.30 14.95 8.06
CA MET A 212 -2.14 16.02 8.60
C MET A 212 -3.10 15.55 9.69
N THR A 213 -3.25 14.25 9.87
CA THR A 213 -4.27 13.67 10.75
C THR A 213 -3.78 13.32 12.15
N VAL A 214 -4.72 13.33 13.09
CA VAL A 214 -4.57 12.77 14.43
C VAL A 214 -5.20 11.38 14.48
N PHE A 215 -4.42 10.36 14.82
CA PHE A 215 -4.91 9.00 14.96
C PHE A 215 -5.70 8.82 16.27
N THR A 216 -7.00 8.73 16.17
CA THR A 216 -7.92 8.51 17.31
C THR A 216 -8.08 7.01 17.58
N PRO A 217 -7.86 6.52 18.82
CA PRO A 217 -8.07 5.12 19.14
C PRO A 217 -9.58 4.80 19.26
N VAL A 218 -10.01 3.81 18.50
CA VAL A 218 -11.37 3.24 18.56
C VAL A 218 -11.25 1.78 18.97
N TYR A 219 -11.82 1.42 20.11
CA TYR A 219 -11.82 0.06 20.65
C TYR A 219 -13.02 -0.74 20.15
N CYS A 220 -12.92 -2.07 20.14
CA CYS A 220 -14.04 -2.95 19.76
C CYS A 220 -15.29 -2.76 20.61
N CYS A 221 -15.15 -2.35 21.89
CA CYS A 221 -16.26 -2.05 22.78
C CYS A 221 -16.82 -0.63 22.66
N ALA A 222 -16.30 0.20 21.75
CA ALA A 222 -16.77 1.57 21.59
C ALA A 222 -18.22 1.58 21.07
N THR A 223 -19.13 2.16 21.85
CA THR A 223 -20.55 2.33 21.47
C THR A 223 -20.82 3.70 20.88
N LYS A 224 -19.85 4.60 20.94
CA LYS A 224 -19.91 5.96 20.38
C LYS A 224 -18.56 6.29 19.76
N VAL A 225 -18.58 7.07 18.71
CA VAL A 225 -17.39 7.68 18.10
C VAL A 225 -17.35 9.17 18.39
N PRO A 226 -16.18 9.82 18.33
CA PRO A 226 -16.06 11.26 18.50
C PRO A 226 -17.02 12.03 17.60
N VAL A 227 -17.57 13.14 18.11
CA VAL A 227 -18.56 13.96 17.39
C VAL A 227 -18.01 14.46 16.05
N CYS A 228 -16.72 14.74 15.97
CA CYS A 228 -16.04 15.16 14.75
C CYS A 228 -16.13 14.14 13.59
N TYR A 229 -16.44 12.86 13.87
CA TYR A 229 -16.65 11.84 12.83
C TYR A 229 -18.14 11.57 12.53
N THR A 230 -19.07 12.18 13.24
CA THR A 230 -20.51 11.86 13.12
C THR A 230 -21.39 13.06 12.88
N ARG A 231 -20.90 14.26 13.18
CA ARG A 231 -21.69 15.48 13.06
C ARG A 231 -21.13 16.38 11.97
N VAL A 232 -22.02 16.76 11.08
CA VAL A 232 -21.76 17.76 10.04
C VAL A 232 -22.42 19.07 10.46
N ASP A 233 -21.60 20.08 10.72
CA ASP A 233 -22.07 21.44 11.05
C ASP A 233 -21.79 22.35 9.86
N GLY A 234 -22.84 22.78 9.17
CA GLY A 234 -22.73 23.71 8.05
C GLY A 234 -23.85 23.55 7.03
N ALA A 235 -24.08 24.58 6.24
CA ALA A 235 -25.12 24.61 5.21
C ALA A 235 -24.89 23.57 4.10
N ASP A 236 -23.64 23.19 3.87
CA ASP A 236 -23.23 22.28 2.79
C ASP A 236 -22.96 20.84 3.26
N TYR A 237 -23.26 20.52 4.50
CA TYR A 237 -22.98 19.21 5.10
C TYR A 237 -21.50 18.80 5.06
N ILE A 238 -20.59 19.78 5.01
CA ILE A 238 -19.14 19.58 4.97
C ILE A 238 -18.55 20.00 6.32
N THR A 239 -17.82 19.12 6.99
CA THR A 239 -17.03 19.46 8.19
C THR A 239 -15.60 19.79 7.79
N CYS A 240 -14.88 20.51 8.67
CA CYS A 240 -13.45 20.78 8.47
C CYS A 240 -12.61 19.53 8.24
N LEU A 241 -13.07 18.36 8.70
CA LEU A 241 -12.41 17.08 8.51
C LEU A 241 -12.60 16.48 7.11
N LEU A 242 -13.65 16.89 6.40
CA LEU A 242 -13.92 16.45 5.03
C LEU A 242 -13.41 17.49 4.00
N TYR A 243 -13.17 18.70 4.45
CA TYR A 243 -12.83 19.83 3.56
C TYR A 243 -11.41 19.72 2.97
N THR A 244 -10.52 19.00 3.62
CA THR A 244 -9.12 18.87 3.22
C THR A 244 -8.88 17.72 2.23
N SER A 245 -9.82 16.79 2.08
CA SER A 245 -9.66 15.64 1.20
C SER A 245 -9.96 15.90 -0.28
N ASP A 246 -10.63 17.03 -0.60
CA ASP A 246 -11.08 17.35 -1.96
C ASP A 246 -10.31 18.52 -2.62
N ALA A 247 -9.23 18.98 -1.99
CA ALA A 247 -8.42 20.08 -2.51
C ALA A 247 -7.26 19.59 -3.38
#